data_76a67755b9b9f4786b56d65366a5c72c
#
_entry.id   76a67755b9b9f4786b56d65366a5c72c
#
_cell.length_a   1.000
_cell.length_b   1.000
_cell.length_c   1.000
_cell.angle_alpha   90.00
_cell.angle_beta   90.00
_cell.angle_gamma   90.00
#
_symmetry.space_group_name_H-M   'P 1'
#
loop_
_entity.id
_entity.type
_entity.pdbx_description
1 polymer ?
#
loop_
_entity_poly.entity_id
_entity_poly.type
_entity_poly.pdbx_seq_one_letter_code
_entity_poly.pdbx_strand_id
1 'polypeptide(L)'
;MPTIPKALHEHIDTAFPANVCLVGTVLPSGFAQITPRGSTMVLDDDHIALWERGKGSTTANLHDGAKVTVFFRKPALRESGLLPKGGIARFYGTAKLVKSGPAYEEVWRRLVQPEKDRDPDKKGFAVLIAVERAEDIDGQPLNL
;
A
#
# COMPACT_ATOMS: atom_id res chain seq x y z
N MET A 1 -6.55 18.25 5.39
CA MET A 1 -5.63 17.89 4.28
C MET A 1 -5.52 16.38 4.20
N PRO A 2 -5.70 15.78 3.03
CA PRO A 2 -5.48 14.34 2.90
C PRO A 2 -4.00 14.00 3.10
N THR A 3 -3.74 12.91 3.82
CA THR A 3 -2.36 12.42 4.00
C THR A 3 -1.83 11.77 2.73
N ILE A 4 -2.72 11.25 1.88
CA ILE A 4 -2.36 10.71 0.57
C ILE A 4 -2.83 11.72 -0.48
N PRO A 5 -1.90 12.43 -1.15
CA PRO A 5 -2.29 13.42 -2.16
C PRO A 5 -3.23 12.84 -3.21
N LYS A 6 -4.34 13.52 -3.48
CA LYS A 6 -5.34 13.03 -4.45
C LYS A 6 -4.76 12.77 -5.82
N ALA A 7 -3.79 13.57 -6.24
CA ALA A 7 -3.13 13.39 -7.53
C ALA A 7 -2.41 12.04 -7.67
N LEU A 8 -2.11 11.35 -6.56
CA LEU A 8 -1.46 10.04 -6.58
C LEU A 8 -2.43 8.87 -6.55
N HIS A 9 -3.70 9.08 -6.19
CA HIS A 9 -4.65 7.97 -5.98
C HIS A 9 -4.73 7.05 -7.20
N GLU A 10 -5.01 7.61 -8.38
CA GLU A 10 -5.14 6.81 -9.59
C GLU A 10 -3.83 6.12 -9.97
N HIS A 11 -2.71 6.77 -9.79
CA HIS A 11 -1.40 6.21 -10.13
C HIS A 11 -1.06 5.00 -9.25
N ILE A 12 -1.43 5.03 -7.98
CA ILE A 12 -1.24 3.90 -7.07
C ILE A 12 -2.24 2.80 -7.40
N ASP A 13 -3.51 3.15 -7.65
CA ASP A 13 -4.56 2.17 -7.97
C ASP A 13 -4.31 1.43 -9.28
N THR A 14 -3.59 2.05 -10.21
CA THR A 14 -3.25 1.44 -11.52
C THR A 14 -1.79 1.00 -11.60
N ALA A 15 -1.11 0.86 -10.47
CA ALA A 15 0.31 0.51 -10.45
C ALA A 15 0.62 -0.91 -10.94
N PHE A 16 -0.33 -1.83 -10.80
CA PHE A 16 -0.15 -3.20 -11.28
C PHE A 16 -0.19 -3.24 -12.82
N PRO A 17 0.71 -3.98 -13.49
CA PRO A 17 1.81 -4.77 -12.93
C PRO A 17 3.17 -4.04 -12.93
N ALA A 18 3.30 -2.91 -13.61
CA ALA A 18 4.60 -2.31 -13.91
C ALA A 18 5.23 -1.55 -12.73
N ASN A 19 4.40 -0.97 -11.86
CA ASN A 19 4.86 -0.06 -10.80
C ASN A 19 4.31 -0.46 -9.42
N VAL A 20 4.24 -1.77 -9.17
CA VAL A 20 3.68 -2.33 -7.93
C VAL A 20 4.39 -1.75 -6.72
N CYS A 21 3.61 -1.36 -5.72
CA CYS A 21 4.15 -0.85 -4.46
C CYS A 21 4.95 -1.92 -3.73
N LEU A 22 6.02 -1.51 -3.07
CA LEU A 22 6.74 -2.33 -2.11
C LEU A 22 6.22 -2.02 -0.71
N VAL A 23 5.97 -3.05 0.07
CA VAL A 23 5.48 -2.91 1.44
C VAL A 23 6.53 -3.44 2.40
N GLY A 24 6.94 -2.60 3.33
CA GLY A 24 7.94 -2.92 4.35
C GLY A 24 7.27 -3.13 5.71
N THR A 25 7.64 -4.22 6.37
CA THR A 25 7.24 -4.53 7.75
C THR A 25 8.48 -4.83 8.56
N VAL A 26 8.37 -4.84 9.89
CA VAL A 26 9.50 -5.11 10.77
C VAL A 26 9.39 -6.53 11.31
N LEU A 27 10.43 -7.33 11.07
CA LEU A 27 10.52 -8.68 11.61
C LEU A 27 10.82 -8.66 13.11
N PRO A 28 10.50 -9.74 13.85
CA PRO A 28 10.91 -9.86 15.25
C PRO A 28 12.41 -9.69 15.47
N SER A 29 13.22 -10.02 14.45
CA SER A 29 14.67 -9.83 14.46
C SER A 29 15.11 -8.36 14.38
N GLY A 30 14.17 -7.43 14.09
CA GLY A 30 14.46 -6.02 13.87
C GLY A 30 14.77 -5.66 12.41
N PHE A 31 14.94 -6.65 11.54
CA PHE A 31 15.14 -6.36 10.12
C PHE A 31 13.82 -5.93 9.45
N ALA A 32 13.93 -5.03 8.46
CA ALA A 32 12.81 -4.71 7.59
C ALA A 32 12.63 -5.83 6.56
N GLN A 33 11.40 -6.31 6.40
CA GLN A 33 11.05 -7.22 5.32
C GLN A 33 10.30 -6.41 4.25
N ILE A 34 10.77 -6.49 3.01
CA ILE A 34 10.23 -5.70 1.90
C ILE A 34 9.67 -6.65 0.85
N THR A 35 8.39 -6.47 0.50
CA THR A 35 7.67 -7.37 -0.40
C THR A 35 6.85 -6.56 -1.40
N PRO A 36 6.91 -6.89 -2.72
CA PRO A 36 5.99 -6.28 -3.67
C PRO A 36 4.56 -6.77 -3.41
N ARG A 37 3.61 -5.83 -3.41
CA ARG A 37 2.21 -6.14 -3.13
C ARG A 37 1.32 -5.60 -4.25
N GLY A 38 0.95 -6.47 -5.19
CA GLY A 38 0.11 -6.12 -6.33
C GLY A 38 -1.32 -5.73 -5.96
N SER A 39 -1.74 -6.03 -4.74
CA SER A 39 -3.09 -5.71 -4.25
C SER A 39 -3.20 -4.31 -3.62
N THR A 40 -2.11 -3.55 -3.57
CA THR A 40 -2.10 -2.24 -2.92
C THR A 40 -3.00 -1.24 -3.66
N MET A 41 -3.81 -0.51 -2.91
CA MET A 41 -4.73 0.50 -3.44
C MET A 41 -4.89 1.65 -2.45
N VAL A 42 -5.35 2.80 -2.93
CA VAL A 42 -5.75 3.90 -2.07
C VAL A 42 -7.22 3.72 -1.75
N LEU A 43 -7.54 3.44 -0.48
CA LEU A 43 -8.92 3.23 -0.08
C LEU A 43 -9.68 4.55 0.07
N ASP A 44 -9.04 5.53 0.69
CA ASP A 44 -9.55 6.88 0.87
C ASP A 44 -8.38 7.87 1.04
N ASP A 45 -8.69 9.11 1.39
CA ASP A 45 -7.67 10.17 1.52
C ASP A 45 -6.56 9.86 2.54
N ASP A 46 -6.81 8.97 3.48
CA ASP A 46 -5.90 8.72 4.60
C ASP A 46 -5.51 7.25 4.75
N HIS A 47 -6.03 6.36 3.91
CA HIS A 47 -5.79 4.92 4.04
C HIS A 47 -5.32 4.30 2.74
N ILE A 48 -4.23 3.54 2.84
CA ILE A 48 -3.81 2.58 1.83
C ILE A 48 -4.31 1.22 2.28
N ALA A 49 -4.75 0.39 1.36
CA ALA A 49 -5.22 -0.95 1.66
C ALA A 49 -4.55 -1.98 0.78
N LEU A 50 -4.50 -3.20 1.26
CA LEU A 50 -4.04 -4.35 0.49
C LEU A 50 -4.78 -5.60 0.94
N TRP A 51 -4.67 -6.66 0.13
CA TRP A 51 -5.24 -7.96 0.44
C TRP A 51 -4.15 -8.90 0.90
N GLU A 52 -4.34 -9.54 2.06
CA GLU A 52 -3.40 -10.49 2.64
C GLU A 52 -3.99 -11.89 2.57
N ARG A 53 -3.25 -12.81 1.95
CA ARG A 53 -3.74 -14.19 1.77
C ARG A 53 -3.47 -15.11 2.95
N GLY A 54 -2.74 -14.63 3.94
CA GLY A 54 -2.41 -15.43 5.12
C GLY A 54 -1.27 -16.42 4.91
N LYS A 55 -0.42 -16.17 3.92
CA LYS A 55 0.71 -17.08 3.59
C LYS A 55 2.05 -16.36 3.76
N GLY A 56 3.03 -17.09 4.29
CA GLY A 56 4.39 -16.62 4.41
C GLY A 56 4.66 -15.76 5.63
N SER A 57 5.90 -15.31 5.75
CA SER A 57 6.39 -14.57 6.91
C SER A 57 5.81 -13.16 7.02
N THR A 58 5.42 -12.55 5.91
CA THR A 58 4.81 -11.21 5.92
C THR A 58 3.54 -11.20 6.76
N THR A 59 2.72 -12.24 6.68
CA THR A 59 1.48 -12.35 7.45
C THR A 59 1.75 -12.32 8.95
N ALA A 60 2.82 -12.97 9.40
CA ALA A 60 3.15 -13.01 10.83
C ALA A 60 3.52 -11.62 11.38
N ASN A 61 3.93 -10.69 10.50
CA ASN A 61 4.36 -9.35 10.88
C ASN A 61 3.27 -8.30 10.68
N LEU A 62 2.14 -8.67 10.07
CA LEU A 62 0.98 -7.80 9.93
C LEU A 62 -0.02 -8.14 11.02
N HIS A 63 -0.16 -7.23 11.97
CA HIS A 63 -1.12 -7.32 13.06
C HIS A 63 -1.66 -5.92 13.34
N ASP A 64 -2.72 -5.83 14.11
CA ASP A 64 -3.26 -4.53 14.50
C ASP A 64 -2.20 -3.73 15.25
N GLY A 65 -1.94 -2.52 14.78
CA GLY A 65 -0.91 -1.64 15.33
C GLY A 65 0.48 -1.79 14.74
N ALA A 66 0.68 -2.72 13.79
CA ALA A 66 1.99 -2.87 13.13
C ALA A 66 2.35 -1.63 12.34
N LYS A 67 3.61 -1.21 12.43
CA LYS A 67 4.12 -0.11 11.62
C LYS A 67 4.49 -0.63 10.24
N VAL A 68 4.03 0.08 9.21
CA VAL A 68 4.16 -0.34 7.81
C VAL A 68 4.66 0.84 6.99
N THR A 69 5.59 0.56 6.09
CA THR A 69 6.05 1.53 5.08
C THR A 69 5.58 1.04 3.71
N VAL A 70 4.98 1.94 2.94
CA VAL A 70 4.61 1.67 1.54
C VAL A 70 5.48 2.53 0.64
N PHE A 71 6.21 1.88 -0.25
CA PHE A 71 7.10 2.56 -1.20
C PHE A 71 6.46 2.47 -2.59
N PHE A 72 6.24 3.63 -3.20
CA PHE A 72 5.71 3.74 -4.56
C PHE A 72 6.73 4.41 -5.46
N ARG A 73 6.94 3.81 -6.65
CA ARG A 73 7.80 4.40 -7.67
C ARG A 73 7.17 4.25 -9.04
N LYS A 74 7.00 5.39 -9.72
CA LYS A 74 6.54 5.41 -11.11
C LYS A 74 7.42 6.42 -11.86
N PRO A 75 8.43 5.95 -12.61
CA PRO A 75 9.38 6.84 -13.29
C PRO A 75 8.74 7.89 -14.19
N ALA A 76 7.60 7.57 -14.82
CA ALA A 76 6.86 8.53 -15.65
C ALA A 76 6.43 9.77 -14.87
N LEU A 77 6.26 9.68 -13.56
CA LEU A 77 5.86 10.82 -12.73
C LEU A 77 7.03 11.78 -12.45
N ARG A 78 8.26 11.34 -12.67
CA ARG A 78 9.41 12.24 -12.72
C ARG A 78 9.31 13.10 -13.97
N GLU A 79 9.05 12.50 -15.11
CA GLU A 79 8.96 13.20 -16.39
C GLU A 79 7.80 14.20 -16.42
N SER A 80 6.66 13.84 -15.84
CA SER A 80 5.50 14.74 -15.75
C SER A 80 5.67 15.86 -14.74
N GLY A 81 6.63 15.73 -13.82
CA GLY A 81 6.86 16.69 -12.74
C GLY A 81 5.98 16.49 -11.51
N LEU A 82 5.09 15.49 -11.50
CA LEU A 82 4.24 15.22 -10.34
C LEU A 82 5.07 14.73 -9.14
N LEU A 83 6.04 13.84 -9.39
CA LEU A 83 7.03 13.39 -8.42
C LEU A 83 8.43 13.60 -9.00
N PRO A 84 8.92 14.86 -8.99
CA PRO A 84 10.15 15.21 -9.73
C PRO A 84 11.40 14.49 -9.24
N LYS A 85 11.41 14.03 -7.99
CA LYS A 85 12.55 13.33 -7.41
C LYS A 85 12.41 11.82 -7.60
N GLY A 86 12.67 11.35 -8.81
CA GLY A 86 12.72 9.93 -9.15
C GLY A 86 11.37 9.24 -9.32
N GLY A 87 10.28 9.98 -9.29
CA GLY A 87 8.94 9.38 -9.33
C GLY A 87 8.58 8.62 -8.07
N ILE A 88 9.15 9.01 -6.93
CA ILE A 88 9.10 8.25 -5.66
C ILE A 88 8.22 8.94 -4.62
N ALA A 89 7.40 8.14 -3.95
CA ALA A 89 6.66 8.54 -2.75
C ALA A 89 6.75 7.42 -1.71
N ARG A 90 6.91 7.79 -0.44
CA ARG A 90 6.88 6.86 0.68
C ARG A 90 5.76 7.25 1.64
N PHE A 91 5.06 6.23 2.14
CA PHE A 91 3.97 6.40 3.09
C PHE A 91 4.27 5.57 4.32
N TYR A 92 4.16 6.20 5.48
CA TYR A 92 4.34 5.53 6.77
C TYR A 92 3.00 5.47 7.48
N GLY A 93 2.64 4.31 7.99
CA GLY A 93 1.35 4.17 8.64
C GLY A 93 1.28 3.00 9.60
N THR A 94 0.07 2.82 10.13
CA THR A 94 -0.23 1.80 11.13
C THR A 94 -1.32 0.88 10.57
N ALA A 95 -1.08 -0.42 10.65
CA ALA A 95 -1.97 -1.43 10.08
C ALA A 95 -3.14 -1.76 10.99
N LYS A 96 -4.28 -2.09 10.36
CA LYS A 96 -5.44 -2.70 11.00
C LYS A 96 -5.94 -3.82 10.10
N LEU A 97 -6.14 -5.01 10.67
CA LEU A 97 -6.67 -6.15 9.94
C LEU A 97 -8.19 -6.10 9.93
N VAL A 98 -8.78 -6.27 8.76
CA VAL A 98 -10.24 -6.24 8.59
C VAL A 98 -10.68 -7.51 7.87
N LYS A 99 -11.45 -8.35 8.56
CA LYS A 99 -11.83 -9.68 8.09
C LYS A 99 -13.29 -9.77 7.67
N SER A 100 -14.07 -8.70 7.84
CA SER A 100 -15.47 -8.63 7.44
C SER A 100 -15.93 -7.17 7.40
N GLY A 101 -17.09 -6.93 6.81
CA GLY A 101 -17.72 -5.61 6.79
C GLY A 101 -17.43 -4.80 5.52
N PRO A 102 -17.90 -3.54 5.48
CA PRO A 102 -17.85 -2.73 4.25
C PRO A 102 -16.45 -2.52 3.69
N ALA A 103 -15.47 -2.20 4.52
CA ALA A 103 -14.11 -1.96 4.05
C ALA A 103 -13.47 -3.24 3.48
N TYR A 104 -13.70 -4.38 4.14
CA TYR A 104 -13.25 -5.69 3.66
C TYR A 104 -13.82 -5.98 2.27
N GLU A 105 -15.13 -5.79 2.08
CA GLU A 105 -15.78 -6.03 0.80
C GLU A 105 -15.33 -5.04 -0.27
N GLU A 106 -15.11 -3.79 0.09
CA GLU A 106 -14.63 -2.77 -0.86
C GLU A 106 -13.24 -3.09 -1.36
N VAL A 107 -12.33 -3.50 -0.47
CA VAL A 107 -10.97 -3.88 -0.87
C VAL A 107 -11.00 -5.08 -1.82
N TRP A 108 -11.77 -6.13 -1.49
CA TRP A 108 -11.91 -7.28 -2.37
C TRP A 108 -12.45 -6.89 -3.73
N ARG A 109 -13.51 -6.10 -3.77
CA ARG A 109 -14.16 -5.68 -5.02
C ARG A 109 -13.19 -4.95 -5.95
N ARG A 110 -12.29 -4.14 -5.37
CA ARG A 110 -11.37 -3.29 -6.13
C ARG A 110 -10.06 -3.98 -6.50
N LEU A 111 -9.82 -5.21 -6.06
CA LEU A 111 -8.63 -5.95 -6.44
C LEU A 111 -8.57 -6.15 -7.95
N VAL A 112 -7.37 -6.03 -8.52
CA VAL A 112 -7.14 -6.43 -9.92
C VAL A 112 -7.36 -7.94 -10.05
N GLN A 113 -7.84 -8.38 -11.21
CA GLN A 113 -8.22 -9.78 -11.41
C GLN A 113 -7.09 -10.79 -11.09
N PRO A 114 -5.82 -10.56 -11.47
CA PRO A 114 -4.75 -11.48 -11.09
C PRO A 114 -4.61 -11.69 -9.58
N GLU A 115 -4.90 -10.67 -8.77
CA GLU A 115 -4.85 -10.81 -7.31
C GLU A 115 -6.04 -11.60 -6.77
N LYS A 116 -7.23 -11.43 -7.35
CA LYS A 116 -8.39 -12.26 -7.02
C LYS A 116 -8.13 -13.73 -7.39
N ASP A 117 -7.48 -13.98 -8.50
CA ASP A 117 -7.19 -15.33 -8.98
C ASP A 117 -6.25 -16.08 -8.03
N ARG A 118 -5.47 -15.37 -7.23
CA ARG A 118 -4.59 -15.98 -6.23
C ARG A 118 -5.32 -16.39 -4.96
N ASP A 119 -6.54 -15.91 -4.77
CA ASP A 119 -7.37 -16.24 -3.61
C ASP A 119 -8.82 -16.44 -4.06
N PRO A 120 -9.07 -17.42 -4.93
CA PRO A 120 -10.39 -17.58 -5.56
C PRO A 120 -11.50 -17.87 -4.55
N ASP A 121 -11.17 -18.47 -3.40
CA ASP A 121 -12.14 -18.76 -2.36
C ASP A 121 -12.28 -17.64 -1.33
N LYS A 122 -11.60 -16.52 -1.55
CA LYS A 122 -11.68 -15.32 -0.68
C LYS A 122 -11.38 -15.67 0.78
N LYS A 123 -10.30 -16.42 1.01
CA LYS A 123 -9.90 -16.84 2.36
C LYS A 123 -9.03 -15.83 3.10
N GLY A 124 -8.49 -14.85 2.38
CA GLY A 124 -7.68 -13.81 2.95
C GLY A 124 -8.50 -12.71 3.62
N PHE A 125 -7.83 -11.60 3.89
CA PHE A 125 -8.45 -10.46 4.55
C PHE A 125 -7.83 -9.16 4.07
N ALA A 126 -8.50 -8.04 4.37
CA ALA A 126 -7.99 -6.72 4.05
C ALA A 126 -7.07 -6.23 5.17
N VAL A 127 -6.00 -5.53 4.77
CA VAL A 127 -5.16 -4.77 5.70
C VAL A 127 -5.33 -3.30 5.34
N LEU A 128 -5.79 -2.50 6.31
CA LEU A 128 -5.91 -1.06 6.16
C LEU A 128 -4.72 -0.40 6.84
N ILE A 129 -4.05 0.49 6.13
CA ILE A 129 -2.90 1.23 6.63
C ILE A 129 -3.32 2.68 6.77
N ALA A 130 -3.49 3.13 8.02
CA ALA A 130 -3.76 4.53 8.32
C ALA A 130 -2.45 5.30 8.12
N VAL A 131 -2.39 6.12 7.07
CA VAL A 131 -1.17 6.84 6.70
C VAL A 131 -0.99 8.04 7.61
N GLU A 132 0.14 8.08 8.30
CA GLU A 132 0.51 9.15 9.22
C GLU A 132 1.38 10.22 8.54
N ARG A 133 2.17 9.81 7.53
CA ARG A 133 3.11 10.69 6.84
C ARG A 133 3.34 10.21 5.42
N ALA A 134 3.38 11.17 4.48
CA ALA A 134 3.77 10.93 3.09
C ALA A 134 4.94 11.85 2.74
N GLU A 135 5.97 11.31 2.11
CA GLU A 135 7.20 12.05 1.82
C GLU A 135 7.80 11.66 0.47
N ASP A 136 8.68 12.53 -0.05
CA ASP A 136 9.51 12.23 -1.22
C ASP A 136 10.76 11.44 -0.83
N ILE A 137 11.66 11.20 -1.81
CA ILE A 137 12.90 10.43 -1.56
C ILE A 137 13.84 11.12 -0.57
N ASP A 138 13.76 12.43 -0.42
CA ASP A 138 14.60 13.19 0.49
C ASP A 138 13.98 13.35 1.88
N GLY A 139 12.82 12.74 2.12
CA GLY A 139 12.11 12.83 3.39
C GLY A 139 11.32 14.12 3.56
N GLN A 140 11.11 14.88 2.50
CA GLN A 140 10.32 16.10 2.56
C GLN A 140 8.84 15.77 2.34
N PRO A 141 7.91 16.48 3.01
CA PRO A 141 6.48 16.30 2.77
C PRO A 141 6.14 16.50 1.29
N LEU A 142 5.21 15.69 0.78
CA LEU A 142 4.75 15.83 -0.60
C LEU A 142 3.92 17.11 -0.76
N ASN A 143 4.27 17.94 -1.74
CA ASN A 143 3.56 19.17 -2.09
C ASN A 143 2.86 18.99 -3.43
N LEU A 144 1.74 18.30 -3.42
CA LEU A 144 1.00 17.98 -4.66
C LEU A 144 -0.36 18.68 -4.69
#